data_c90df87af436583048c65b00f832748e
#
_entry.id   c90df87af436583048c65b00f832748e
#
_cell.length_a   1.000
_cell.length_b   1.000
_cell.length_c   1.000
_cell.angle_alpha   90.00
_cell.angle_beta   90.00
_cell.angle_gamma   90.00
#
_symmetry.space_group_name_H-M   'P 1'
#
loop_
_entity.id
_entity.type
_entity.pdbx_description
1 polymer ?
#
loop_
_entity_poly.entity_id
_entity_poly.type
_entity_poly.pdbx_seq_one_letter_code
_entity_poly.pdbx_strand_id
1 'polypeptide(L)'
;MSATTAMPARGPGRSGRSLVTSQVRYDGLSFVRNRQGRFFTLALPVLFLILLCSIFGNGTVRVPGGTIKESTYYVPGLVALGVISASFMNLVISITAQRESGILKRRRSTPVPAWVLITSRALVCFATAVVNAVVLIGIGAAVYGARVPGRTIPAVVVTIAIGAIAFCALGYALVTAINSADSAQPVLQLVMLPLYFISGIFIPSADIPQWLTKIADVFPVRHLQQALLKAFNPYTQGAGFAWRDLLVIAIWGAVGLMIAIRRFGWAPRAR
;
A
#
# COMPACT_ATOMS: atom_id res chain seq x y z
N MET A 1 -42.24 36.92 28.08
CA MET A 1 -41.51 35.79 28.74
C MET A 1 -40.71 35.08 27.68
N SER A 2 -39.39 35.42 27.57
CA SER A 2 -38.49 34.83 26.58
C SER A 2 -37.81 33.60 27.21
N ALA A 3 -38.16 32.43 26.71
CA ALA A 3 -37.50 31.19 27.13
C ALA A 3 -36.11 31.12 26.49
N THR A 4 -35.08 31.33 27.28
CA THR A 4 -33.67 31.12 26.92
C THR A 4 -33.42 29.61 26.81
N THR A 5 -33.42 29.09 25.59
CA THR A 5 -33.08 27.68 25.33
C THR A 5 -31.59 27.51 25.62
N ALA A 6 -31.24 26.93 26.77
CA ALA A 6 -29.90 26.58 27.14
C ALA A 6 -29.31 25.55 26.13
N MET A 7 -28.23 25.90 25.44
CA MET A 7 -27.49 24.97 24.61
C MET A 7 -26.97 23.83 25.50
N PRO A 8 -27.17 22.56 25.08
CA PRO A 8 -26.63 21.43 25.86
C PRO A 8 -25.12 21.54 25.97
N ALA A 9 -24.60 21.38 27.18
CA ALA A 9 -23.18 21.38 27.50
C ALA A 9 -22.43 20.39 26.58
N ARG A 10 -21.33 20.84 25.96
CA ARG A 10 -20.41 20.00 25.23
C ARG A 10 -19.91 18.90 26.17
N GLY A 11 -20.30 17.66 25.93
CA GLY A 11 -19.77 16.49 26.64
C GLY A 11 -18.24 16.44 26.55
N PRO A 12 -17.57 15.76 27.48
CA PRO A 12 -16.10 15.70 27.56
C PRO A 12 -15.52 15.29 26.21
N GLY A 13 -14.65 16.13 25.64
CA GLY A 13 -14.05 15.94 24.34
C GLY A 13 -13.34 14.59 24.30
N ARG A 14 -13.75 13.69 23.39
CA ARG A 14 -13.12 12.39 23.18
C ARG A 14 -11.62 12.62 22.94
N SER A 15 -10.76 11.89 23.65
CA SER A 15 -9.32 11.98 23.44
C SER A 15 -8.96 11.61 22.00
N GLY A 16 -7.94 12.23 21.43
CA GLY A 16 -7.52 11.96 20.04
C GLY A 16 -7.28 10.46 19.77
N ARG A 17 -6.79 9.71 20.78
CA ARG A 17 -6.61 8.25 20.70
C ARG A 17 -7.95 7.50 20.54
N SER A 18 -8.98 7.89 21.27
CA SER A 18 -10.31 7.30 21.16
C SER A 18 -10.94 7.57 19.79
N LEU A 19 -10.66 8.73 19.18
CA LEU A 19 -11.11 9.06 17.84
C LEU A 19 -10.40 8.20 16.78
N VAL A 20 -9.07 8.02 16.88
CA VAL A 20 -8.29 7.17 15.97
C VAL A 20 -8.77 5.71 16.04
N THR A 21 -8.90 5.13 17.23
CA THR A 21 -9.35 3.73 17.36
C THR A 21 -10.76 3.52 16.82
N SER A 22 -11.67 4.44 17.08
CA SER A 22 -13.02 4.40 16.51
C SER A 22 -12.97 4.45 14.97
N GLN A 23 -12.17 5.36 14.41
CA GLN A 23 -12.05 5.53 12.96
C GLN A 23 -11.37 4.32 12.30
N VAL A 24 -10.32 3.74 12.91
CA VAL A 24 -9.67 2.51 12.44
C VAL A 24 -10.68 1.37 12.35
N ARG A 25 -11.55 1.22 13.37
CA ARG A 25 -12.60 0.21 13.36
C ARG A 25 -13.58 0.42 12.20
N TYR A 26 -14.02 1.66 11.95
CA TYR A 26 -14.92 1.98 10.83
C TYR A 26 -14.27 1.75 9.47
N ASP A 27 -13.05 2.20 9.28
CA ASP A 27 -12.32 2.04 8.02
C ASP A 27 -11.98 0.56 7.78
N GLY A 28 -11.63 -0.20 8.82
CA GLY A 28 -11.42 -1.64 8.76
C GLY A 28 -12.69 -2.42 8.39
N LEU A 29 -13.82 -2.11 9.03
CA LEU A 29 -15.12 -2.69 8.67
C LEU A 29 -15.54 -2.34 7.24
N SER A 30 -15.29 -1.11 6.80
CA SER A 30 -15.54 -0.68 5.42
C SER A 30 -14.72 -1.50 4.43
N PHE A 31 -13.43 -1.74 4.72
CA PHE A 31 -12.59 -2.61 3.90
C PHE A 31 -13.10 -4.05 3.87
N VAL A 32 -13.44 -4.64 5.03
CA VAL A 32 -13.98 -6.01 5.12
C VAL A 32 -15.31 -6.17 4.37
N ARG A 33 -16.13 -5.12 4.29
CA ARG A 33 -17.39 -5.12 3.53
C ARG A 33 -17.21 -4.91 2.04
N ASN A 34 -16.09 -4.33 1.61
CA ASN A 34 -15.78 -4.09 0.21
C ASN A 34 -15.25 -5.36 -0.46
N ARG A 35 -16.11 -6.13 -1.13
CA ARG A 35 -15.75 -7.38 -1.82
C ARG A 35 -14.68 -7.15 -2.89
N GLN A 36 -14.83 -6.12 -3.70
CA GLN A 36 -13.89 -5.78 -4.78
C GLN A 36 -12.52 -5.39 -4.21
N GLY A 37 -12.48 -4.53 -3.20
CA GLY A 37 -11.24 -4.11 -2.55
C GLY A 37 -10.49 -5.29 -1.93
N ARG A 38 -11.18 -6.23 -1.28
CA ARG A 38 -10.58 -7.44 -0.72
C ARG A 38 -10.00 -8.35 -1.79
N PHE A 39 -10.73 -8.54 -2.90
CA PHE A 39 -10.25 -9.38 -4.00
C PHE A 39 -8.93 -8.85 -4.56
N PHE A 40 -8.88 -7.59 -4.95
CA PHE A 40 -7.67 -7.00 -5.52
C PHE A 40 -6.52 -6.86 -4.51
N THR A 41 -6.82 -6.74 -3.23
CA THR A 41 -5.78 -6.57 -2.20
C THR A 41 -5.25 -7.89 -1.66
N LEU A 42 -6.09 -8.91 -1.48
CA LEU A 42 -5.72 -10.18 -0.86
C LEU A 42 -5.70 -11.35 -1.84
N ALA A 43 -6.78 -11.54 -2.61
CA ALA A 43 -6.89 -12.71 -3.47
C ALA A 43 -6.01 -12.62 -4.71
N LEU A 44 -5.89 -11.45 -5.33
CA LEU A 44 -5.10 -11.27 -6.54
C LEU A 44 -3.61 -11.56 -6.33
N PRO A 45 -2.92 -11.02 -5.30
CA PRO A 45 -1.53 -11.37 -5.02
C PRO A 45 -1.34 -12.87 -4.73
N VAL A 46 -2.28 -13.51 -4.01
CA VAL A 46 -2.23 -14.95 -3.75
C VAL A 46 -2.40 -15.75 -5.04
N LEU A 47 -3.33 -15.35 -5.91
CA LEU A 47 -3.53 -15.99 -7.20
C LEU A 47 -2.27 -15.90 -8.07
N PHE A 48 -1.64 -14.72 -8.12
CA PHE A 48 -0.37 -14.57 -8.82
C PHE A 48 0.75 -15.38 -8.19
N LEU A 49 0.81 -15.52 -6.85
CA LEU A 49 1.78 -16.37 -6.18
C LEU A 49 1.64 -17.82 -6.64
N ILE A 50 0.40 -18.34 -6.58
CA ILE A 50 0.11 -19.72 -7.02
C ILE A 50 0.50 -19.89 -8.49
N LEU A 51 0.09 -18.96 -9.35
CA LEU A 51 0.34 -19.05 -10.78
C LEU A 51 1.84 -18.99 -11.10
N LEU A 52 2.55 -17.97 -10.60
CA LEU A 52 3.98 -17.79 -10.90
C LEU A 52 4.83 -18.90 -10.29
N CYS A 53 4.57 -19.29 -9.04
CA CYS A 53 5.32 -20.38 -8.42
C CYS A 53 4.99 -21.74 -9.02
N SER A 54 3.80 -21.98 -9.55
CA SER A 54 3.47 -23.23 -10.25
C SER A 54 4.12 -23.33 -11.62
N ILE A 55 4.28 -22.20 -12.32
CA ILE A 55 4.91 -22.18 -13.65
C ILE A 55 6.44 -22.16 -13.53
N PHE A 56 6.97 -21.29 -12.67
CA PHE A 56 8.41 -20.98 -12.62
C PHE A 56 9.09 -21.42 -11.32
N GLY A 57 8.36 -21.83 -10.29
CA GLY A 57 8.85 -21.98 -8.92
C GLY A 57 9.99 -22.96 -8.70
N ASN A 58 10.26 -23.85 -9.65
CA ASN A 58 11.38 -24.79 -9.62
C ASN A 58 12.68 -24.22 -10.23
N GLY A 59 12.60 -23.06 -10.89
CA GLY A 59 13.75 -22.37 -11.44
C GLY A 59 14.60 -21.66 -10.37
N THR A 60 15.68 -21.04 -10.82
CA THR A 60 16.61 -20.29 -9.99
C THR A 60 16.84 -18.89 -10.57
N VAL A 61 16.86 -17.87 -9.72
CA VAL A 61 17.17 -16.48 -10.09
C VAL A 61 18.47 -16.06 -9.46
N ARG A 62 19.29 -15.32 -10.24
CA ARG A 62 20.50 -14.68 -9.73
C ARG A 62 20.15 -13.46 -8.91
N VAL A 63 20.71 -13.40 -7.70
CA VAL A 63 20.61 -12.26 -6.78
C VAL A 63 22.01 -11.89 -6.29
N PRO A 64 22.20 -10.70 -5.73
CA PRO A 64 23.47 -10.36 -5.11
C PRO A 64 23.89 -11.40 -4.06
N GLY A 65 25.05 -12.00 -4.25
CA GLY A 65 25.61 -13.03 -3.36
C GLY A 65 25.39 -14.48 -3.81
N GLY A 66 24.55 -14.75 -4.84
CA GLY A 66 24.34 -16.11 -5.33
C GLY A 66 23.04 -16.32 -6.09
N THR A 67 22.51 -17.54 -6.04
CA THR A 67 21.26 -17.93 -6.66
C THR A 67 20.22 -18.33 -5.61
N ILE A 68 18.97 -17.97 -5.82
CA ILE A 68 17.84 -18.37 -4.98
C ILE A 68 16.79 -19.07 -5.83
N LYS A 69 15.90 -19.84 -5.18
CA LYS A 69 14.72 -20.39 -5.86
C LYS A 69 13.80 -19.26 -6.33
N GLU A 70 13.21 -19.38 -7.50
CA GLU A 70 12.23 -18.42 -8.01
C GLU A 70 11.04 -18.22 -7.07
N SER A 71 10.58 -19.26 -6.37
CA SER A 71 9.55 -19.12 -5.34
C SER A 71 9.95 -18.13 -4.24
N THR A 72 11.23 -18.13 -3.82
CA THR A 72 11.77 -17.16 -2.84
C THR A 72 11.88 -15.75 -3.43
N TYR A 73 12.04 -15.62 -4.75
CA TYR A 73 12.07 -14.34 -5.45
C TYR A 73 10.68 -13.72 -5.58
N TYR A 74 9.65 -14.51 -5.94
CA TYR A 74 8.31 -14.00 -6.18
C TYR A 74 7.58 -13.57 -4.91
N VAL A 75 7.80 -14.24 -3.77
CA VAL A 75 7.11 -13.88 -2.51
C VAL A 75 7.30 -12.40 -2.14
N PRO A 76 8.52 -11.83 -2.02
CA PRO A 76 8.68 -10.41 -1.70
C PRO A 76 8.11 -9.46 -2.76
N GLY A 77 8.17 -9.82 -4.05
CA GLY A 77 7.56 -9.06 -5.13
C GLY A 77 6.04 -8.96 -4.98
N LEU A 78 5.40 -10.08 -4.65
CA LEU A 78 3.95 -10.12 -4.44
C LEU A 78 3.52 -9.50 -3.11
N VAL A 79 4.37 -9.52 -2.09
CA VAL A 79 4.18 -8.71 -0.87
C VAL A 79 4.20 -7.23 -1.24
N ALA A 80 5.13 -6.76 -2.09
CA ALA A 80 5.14 -5.38 -2.58
C ALA A 80 3.84 -5.03 -3.33
N LEU A 81 3.38 -5.93 -4.21
CA LEU A 81 2.08 -5.78 -4.89
C LEU A 81 0.93 -5.63 -3.89
N GLY A 82 0.92 -6.45 -2.83
CA GLY A 82 -0.08 -6.38 -1.78
C GLY A 82 -0.05 -5.07 -0.99
N VAL A 83 1.13 -4.55 -0.66
CA VAL A 83 1.31 -3.23 -0.02
C VAL A 83 0.74 -2.13 -0.90
N ILE A 84 1.08 -2.11 -2.19
CA ILE A 84 0.60 -1.10 -3.15
C ILE A 84 -0.92 -1.20 -3.33
N SER A 85 -1.45 -2.42 -3.46
CA SER A 85 -2.89 -2.64 -3.61
C SER A 85 -3.67 -2.17 -2.38
N ALA A 86 -3.18 -2.45 -1.17
CA ALA A 86 -3.82 -2.06 0.08
C ALA A 86 -3.78 -0.55 0.31
N SER A 87 -2.63 0.09 0.05
CA SER A 87 -2.38 1.48 0.44
C SER A 87 -2.62 2.50 -0.67
N PHE A 88 -2.37 2.14 -1.93
CA PHE A 88 -2.53 3.05 -3.05
C PHE A 88 -3.84 2.81 -3.82
N MET A 89 -4.01 1.61 -4.40
CA MET A 89 -5.16 1.34 -5.28
C MET A 89 -6.49 1.40 -4.54
N ASN A 90 -6.60 0.66 -3.42
CA ASN A 90 -7.83 0.63 -2.63
C ASN A 90 -8.16 2.02 -2.02
N LEU A 91 -7.14 2.79 -1.62
CA LEU A 91 -7.34 4.14 -1.12
C LEU A 91 -7.90 5.06 -2.22
N VAL A 92 -7.28 5.07 -3.41
CA VAL A 92 -7.71 5.93 -4.53
C VAL A 92 -9.15 5.63 -4.91
N ILE A 93 -9.49 4.35 -5.12
CA ILE A 93 -10.85 3.93 -5.47
C ILE A 93 -11.85 4.34 -4.37
N SER A 94 -11.51 4.07 -3.12
CA SER A 94 -12.40 4.36 -1.98
C SER A 94 -12.62 5.86 -1.77
N ILE A 95 -11.57 6.68 -1.88
CA ILE A 95 -11.67 8.13 -1.66
C ILE A 95 -12.40 8.82 -2.82
N THR A 96 -12.14 8.42 -4.07
CA THR A 96 -12.89 8.95 -5.23
C THR A 96 -14.38 8.64 -5.13
N ALA A 97 -14.75 7.41 -4.78
CA ALA A 97 -16.15 7.03 -4.57
C ALA A 97 -16.81 7.80 -3.40
N GLN A 98 -16.10 7.99 -2.26
CA GLN A 98 -16.59 8.78 -1.13
C GLN A 98 -16.72 10.26 -1.46
N ARG A 99 -15.86 10.82 -2.33
CA ARG A 99 -15.95 12.19 -2.80
C ARG A 99 -17.19 12.37 -3.68
N GLU A 100 -17.43 11.49 -4.62
CA GLU A 100 -18.55 11.55 -5.57
C GLU A 100 -19.89 11.37 -4.86
N SER A 101 -19.99 10.44 -3.90
CA SER A 101 -21.19 10.23 -3.07
C SER A 101 -21.45 11.33 -2.02
N GLY A 102 -20.59 12.35 -1.94
CA GLY A 102 -20.73 13.45 -0.98
C GLY A 102 -20.39 13.07 0.47
N ILE A 103 -19.96 11.85 0.74
CA ILE A 103 -19.55 11.40 2.09
C ILE A 103 -18.40 12.24 2.63
N LEU A 104 -17.42 12.58 1.79
CA LEU A 104 -16.30 13.44 2.17
C LEU A 104 -16.76 14.83 2.61
N LYS A 105 -17.74 15.44 1.92
CA LYS A 105 -18.33 16.73 2.28
C LYS A 105 -18.99 16.66 3.66
N ARG A 106 -19.75 15.60 3.94
CA ARG A 106 -20.36 15.37 5.25
C ARG A 106 -19.32 15.15 6.36
N ARG A 107 -18.23 14.44 6.07
CA ARG A 107 -17.11 14.24 7.02
C ARG A 107 -16.43 15.55 7.38
N ARG A 108 -16.33 16.51 6.47
CA ARG A 108 -15.76 17.84 6.75
C ARG A 108 -16.56 18.63 7.76
N SER A 109 -17.88 18.44 7.82
CA SER A 109 -18.74 19.10 8.82
C SER A 109 -18.72 18.42 10.20
N THR A 110 -18.01 17.29 10.36
CA THR A 110 -17.82 16.65 11.66
C THR A 110 -16.58 17.22 12.36
N PRO A 111 -16.57 17.30 13.70
CA PRO A 111 -15.42 17.84 14.47
C PRO A 111 -14.21 16.89 14.54
N VAL A 112 -14.04 16.02 13.52
CA VAL A 112 -12.91 15.08 13.45
C VAL A 112 -11.74 15.73 12.72
N PRO A 113 -10.57 15.88 13.35
CA PRO A 113 -9.39 16.46 12.72
C PRO A 113 -8.93 15.61 11.51
N ALA A 114 -8.44 16.26 10.44
CA ALA A 114 -7.98 15.59 9.23
C ALA A 114 -6.85 14.58 9.48
N TRP A 115 -5.96 14.85 10.45
CA TRP A 115 -4.88 13.93 10.82
C TRP A 115 -5.40 12.59 11.35
N VAL A 116 -6.54 12.57 12.06
CA VAL A 116 -7.17 11.33 12.55
C VAL A 116 -7.60 10.46 11.38
N LEU A 117 -8.20 11.06 10.34
CA LEU A 117 -8.65 10.34 9.15
C LEU A 117 -7.46 9.76 8.35
N ILE A 118 -6.38 10.52 8.22
CA ILE A 118 -5.17 10.08 7.50
C ILE A 118 -4.47 8.97 8.27
N THR A 119 -4.28 9.16 9.58
CA THR A 119 -3.59 8.17 10.44
C THR A 119 -4.38 6.86 10.52
N SER A 120 -5.69 6.92 10.73
CA SER A 120 -6.52 5.71 10.76
C SER A 120 -6.46 4.94 9.45
N ARG A 121 -6.49 5.65 8.33
CA ARG A 121 -6.39 5.01 7.01
C ARG A 121 -5.02 4.35 6.81
N ALA A 122 -3.93 5.04 7.16
CA ALA A 122 -2.58 4.47 7.07
C ALA A 122 -2.43 3.21 7.94
N LEU A 123 -3.01 3.21 9.16
CA LEU A 123 -3.01 2.04 10.04
C LEU A 123 -3.78 0.86 9.46
N VAL A 124 -4.95 1.09 8.87
CA VAL A 124 -5.74 0.03 8.21
C VAL A 124 -4.98 -0.52 6.99
N CYS A 125 -4.39 0.34 6.18
CA CYS A 125 -3.57 -0.08 5.04
C CYS A 125 -2.36 -0.91 5.48
N PHE A 126 -1.65 -0.46 6.51
CA PHE A 126 -0.53 -1.21 7.09
C PHE A 126 -0.96 -2.57 7.63
N ALA A 127 -2.03 -2.63 8.43
CA ALA A 127 -2.55 -3.89 8.97
C ALA A 127 -2.95 -4.86 7.84
N THR A 128 -3.63 -4.35 6.81
CA THR A 128 -4.02 -5.15 5.64
C THR A 128 -2.80 -5.66 4.87
N ALA A 129 -1.78 -4.80 4.68
CA ALA A 129 -0.53 -5.19 4.02
C ALA A 129 0.23 -6.25 4.81
N VAL A 130 0.26 -6.15 6.15
CA VAL A 130 0.87 -7.17 7.03
C VAL A 130 0.12 -8.49 6.93
N VAL A 131 -1.20 -8.48 6.99
CA VAL A 131 -2.01 -9.71 6.82
C VAL A 131 -1.73 -10.36 5.47
N ASN A 132 -1.69 -9.56 4.40
CA ASN A 132 -1.35 -10.05 3.06
C ASN A 132 0.05 -10.66 3.03
N ALA A 133 1.06 -10.00 3.60
CA ALA A 133 2.42 -10.49 3.67
C ALA A 133 2.51 -11.83 4.41
N VAL A 134 1.83 -11.95 5.57
CA VAL A 134 1.79 -13.19 6.35
C VAL A 134 1.17 -14.34 5.53
N VAL A 135 0.07 -14.08 4.82
CA VAL A 135 -0.59 -15.07 3.96
C VAL A 135 0.33 -15.50 2.82
N LEU A 136 0.96 -14.55 2.13
CA LEU A 136 1.85 -14.84 1.00
C LEU A 136 3.12 -15.59 1.44
N ILE A 137 3.72 -15.19 2.56
CA ILE A 137 4.89 -15.87 3.14
C ILE A 137 4.49 -17.29 3.57
N GLY A 138 3.34 -17.43 4.24
CA GLY A 138 2.84 -18.72 4.69
C GLY A 138 2.58 -19.69 3.54
N ILE A 139 1.88 -19.26 2.50
CA ILE A 139 1.62 -20.09 1.30
C ILE A 139 2.93 -20.38 0.55
N GLY A 140 3.77 -19.36 0.35
CA GLY A 140 5.05 -19.52 -0.34
C GLY A 140 5.97 -20.52 0.36
N ALA A 141 6.02 -20.49 1.68
CA ALA A 141 6.83 -21.40 2.47
C ALA A 141 6.23 -22.82 2.51
N ALA A 142 4.93 -22.96 2.80
CA ALA A 142 4.29 -24.24 3.01
C ALA A 142 4.11 -25.06 1.72
N VAL A 143 3.80 -24.40 0.60
CA VAL A 143 3.48 -25.06 -0.67
C VAL A 143 4.69 -25.11 -1.61
N TYR A 144 5.45 -24.02 -1.69
CA TYR A 144 6.53 -23.87 -2.68
C TYR A 144 7.93 -23.88 -2.08
N GLY A 145 8.07 -24.07 -0.75
CA GLY A 145 9.36 -24.11 -0.08
C GLY A 145 10.14 -22.80 -0.18
N ALA A 146 9.43 -21.66 -0.32
CA ALA A 146 10.07 -20.35 -0.32
C ALA A 146 10.70 -20.07 1.05
N ARG A 147 11.82 -19.39 1.05
CA ARG A 147 12.51 -19.07 2.31
C ARG A 147 11.72 -18.02 3.10
N VAL A 148 11.52 -18.30 4.38
CA VAL A 148 10.95 -17.35 5.33
C VAL A 148 12.08 -16.44 5.88
N PRO A 149 11.90 -15.12 5.89
CA PRO A 149 12.86 -14.22 6.53
C PRO A 149 12.88 -14.48 8.05
N GLY A 150 14.06 -14.74 8.61
CA GLY A 150 14.24 -14.95 10.05
C GLY A 150 14.73 -13.67 10.74
N ARG A 151 16.06 -13.47 10.74
CA ARG A 151 16.70 -12.30 11.36
C ARG A 151 16.30 -10.97 10.71
N THR A 152 15.79 -10.98 9.48
CA THR A 152 15.42 -9.82 8.67
C THR A 152 13.93 -9.46 8.77
N ILE A 153 13.13 -10.15 9.61
CA ILE A 153 11.71 -9.80 9.87
C ILE A 153 11.54 -8.32 10.22
N PRO A 154 12.36 -7.70 11.09
CA PRO A 154 12.22 -6.27 11.38
C PRO A 154 12.35 -5.39 10.13
N ALA A 155 13.26 -5.75 9.20
CA ALA A 155 13.41 -5.02 7.93
C ALA A 155 12.17 -5.17 7.05
N VAL A 156 11.56 -6.36 6.99
CA VAL A 156 10.28 -6.58 6.27
C VAL A 156 9.18 -5.69 6.83
N VAL A 157 8.98 -5.71 8.15
CA VAL A 157 7.92 -4.92 8.82
C VAL A 157 8.12 -3.42 8.61
N VAL A 158 9.35 -2.92 8.77
CA VAL A 158 9.67 -1.51 8.55
C VAL A 158 9.47 -1.12 7.08
N THR A 159 9.88 -1.96 6.14
CA THR A 159 9.67 -1.73 4.71
C THR A 159 8.18 -1.67 4.36
N ILE A 160 7.37 -2.58 4.90
CA ILE A 160 5.90 -2.57 4.72
C ILE A 160 5.31 -1.30 5.33
N ALA A 161 5.75 -0.87 6.51
CA ALA A 161 5.25 0.33 7.19
C ALA A 161 5.56 1.61 6.39
N ILE A 162 6.82 1.80 6.00
CA ILE A 162 7.24 2.96 5.20
C ILE A 162 6.55 2.93 3.83
N GLY A 163 6.48 1.76 3.18
CA GLY A 163 5.76 1.57 1.93
C GLY A 163 4.29 1.93 2.05
N ALA A 164 3.58 1.39 3.04
CA ALA A 164 2.16 1.67 3.25
C ALA A 164 1.89 3.17 3.45
N ILE A 165 2.71 3.85 4.27
CA ILE A 165 2.58 5.30 4.52
C ILE A 165 2.84 6.09 3.24
N ALA A 166 3.93 5.79 2.53
CA ALA A 166 4.31 6.49 1.31
C ALA A 166 3.28 6.30 0.19
N PHE A 167 2.83 5.08 -0.05
CA PHE A 167 1.81 4.78 -1.06
C PHE A 167 0.42 5.31 -0.68
N CYS A 168 0.07 5.40 0.61
CA CYS A 168 -1.11 6.14 1.05
C CYS A 168 -1.01 7.63 0.67
N ALA A 169 0.12 8.27 0.94
CA ALA A 169 0.33 9.68 0.60
C ALA A 169 0.26 9.93 -0.91
N LEU A 170 0.89 9.06 -1.71
CA LEU A 170 0.80 9.09 -3.18
C LEU A 170 -0.63 8.84 -3.67
N GLY A 171 -1.39 7.95 -3.02
CA GLY A 171 -2.80 7.72 -3.32
C GLY A 171 -3.65 8.98 -3.10
N TYR A 172 -3.47 9.67 -1.99
CA TYR A 172 -4.12 10.96 -1.75
C TYR A 172 -3.74 12.02 -2.80
N ALA A 173 -2.46 12.05 -3.21
CA ALA A 173 -2.02 12.93 -4.29
C ALA A 173 -2.71 12.60 -5.62
N LEU A 174 -2.77 11.32 -6.00
CA LEU A 174 -3.40 10.90 -7.25
C LEU A 174 -4.90 11.20 -7.27
N VAL A 175 -5.61 11.05 -6.14
CA VAL A 175 -7.04 11.43 -6.02
C VAL A 175 -7.27 12.88 -6.43
N THR A 176 -6.30 13.77 -6.24
CA THR A 176 -6.43 15.18 -6.68
C THR A 176 -6.45 15.35 -8.20
N ALA A 177 -5.94 14.39 -8.95
CA ALA A 177 -5.94 14.41 -10.42
C ALA A 177 -7.14 13.66 -11.05
N ILE A 178 -7.76 12.73 -10.31
CA ILE A 178 -8.88 11.93 -10.81
C ILE A 178 -10.19 12.70 -10.67
N ASN A 179 -11.01 12.71 -11.71
CA ASN A 179 -12.24 13.48 -11.75
C ASN A 179 -13.47 12.68 -11.26
N SER A 180 -13.58 11.40 -11.61
CA SER A 180 -14.73 10.54 -11.27
C SER A 180 -14.30 9.21 -10.68
N ALA A 181 -15.21 8.54 -9.96
CA ALA A 181 -14.97 7.19 -9.44
C ALA A 181 -14.77 6.16 -10.56
N ASP A 182 -15.51 6.31 -11.67
CA ASP A 182 -15.42 5.41 -12.82
C ASP A 182 -14.05 5.47 -13.51
N SER A 183 -13.42 6.64 -13.54
CA SER A 183 -12.09 6.83 -14.12
C SER A 183 -10.94 6.36 -13.21
N ALA A 184 -11.21 6.14 -11.92
CA ALA A 184 -10.16 5.78 -10.96
C ALA A 184 -9.48 4.45 -11.30
N GLN A 185 -10.26 3.40 -11.59
CA GLN A 185 -9.74 2.08 -11.90
C GLN A 185 -8.92 2.04 -13.20
N PRO A 186 -9.40 2.57 -14.34
CA PRO A 186 -8.60 2.63 -15.56
C PRO A 186 -7.30 3.41 -15.41
N VAL A 187 -7.32 4.57 -14.73
CA VAL A 187 -6.12 5.38 -14.50
C VAL A 187 -5.09 4.62 -13.64
N LEU A 188 -5.56 3.94 -12.58
CA LEU A 188 -4.69 3.11 -11.75
C LEU A 188 -4.03 1.99 -12.54
N GLN A 189 -4.79 1.28 -13.38
CA GLN A 189 -4.27 0.18 -14.21
C GLN A 189 -3.25 0.70 -15.23
N LEU A 190 -3.56 1.82 -15.90
CA LEU A 190 -2.66 2.43 -16.87
C LEU A 190 -1.30 2.79 -16.27
N VAL A 191 -1.29 3.29 -15.03
CA VAL A 191 -0.05 3.70 -14.33
C VAL A 191 0.67 2.51 -13.71
N MET A 192 -0.07 1.65 -12.99
CA MET A 192 0.55 0.60 -12.17
C MET A 192 0.97 -0.63 -12.97
N LEU A 193 0.21 -1.01 -14.00
CA LEU A 193 0.50 -2.24 -14.75
C LEU A 193 1.88 -2.21 -15.41
N PRO A 194 2.28 -1.17 -16.17
CA PRO A 194 3.63 -1.07 -16.69
C PRO A 194 4.69 -1.08 -15.59
N LEU A 195 4.45 -0.35 -14.48
CA LEU A 195 5.38 -0.27 -13.37
C LEU A 195 5.61 -1.62 -12.69
N TYR A 196 4.59 -2.47 -12.57
CA TYR A 196 4.75 -3.81 -12.00
C TYR A 196 5.68 -4.69 -12.84
N PHE A 197 5.59 -4.59 -14.18
CA PHE A 197 6.46 -5.38 -15.06
C PHE A 197 7.91 -4.92 -15.01
N ILE A 198 8.17 -3.60 -15.04
CA ILE A 198 9.55 -3.08 -15.08
C ILE A 198 10.21 -3.01 -13.70
N SER A 199 9.44 -3.14 -12.61
CA SER A 199 9.95 -3.02 -11.23
C SER A 199 10.56 -4.30 -10.69
N GLY A 200 10.47 -5.43 -11.40
CA GLY A 200 10.99 -6.71 -10.92
C GLY A 200 9.99 -7.51 -10.08
N ILE A 201 8.70 -7.12 -10.05
CA ILE A 201 7.66 -7.86 -9.33
C ILE A 201 7.29 -9.15 -10.06
N PHE A 202 7.04 -9.06 -11.37
CA PHE A 202 6.64 -10.20 -12.20
C PHE A 202 7.80 -10.80 -13.01
N ILE A 203 8.74 -9.96 -13.44
CA ILE A 203 9.90 -10.38 -14.23
C ILE A 203 11.16 -10.15 -13.39
N PRO A 204 12.03 -11.17 -13.22
CA PRO A 204 13.30 -10.98 -12.52
C PRO A 204 14.11 -9.83 -13.11
N SER A 205 14.68 -9.01 -12.24
CA SER A 205 15.41 -7.80 -12.67
C SER A 205 16.61 -8.11 -13.57
N ALA A 206 17.12 -9.34 -13.52
CA ALA A 206 18.20 -9.81 -14.38
C ALA A 206 17.78 -9.93 -15.86
N ASP A 207 16.49 -10.18 -16.11
CA ASP A 207 15.93 -10.41 -17.45
C ASP A 207 15.36 -9.13 -18.07
N ILE A 208 15.35 -8.02 -17.32
CA ILE A 208 14.84 -6.73 -17.79
C ILE A 208 15.98 -5.93 -18.44
N PRO A 209 15.78 -5.36 -19.65
CA PRO A 209 16.76 -4.49 -20.29
C PRO A 209 17.16 -3.30 -19.42
N GLN A 210 18.46 -2.94 -19.44
CA GLN A 210 19.01 -1.91 -18.55
C GLN A 210 18.34 -0.54 -18.68
N TRP A 211 17.87 -0.16 -19.88
CA TRP A 211 17.18 1.11 -20.06
C TRP A 211 15.82 1.15 -19.34
N LEU A 212 15.09 0.02 -19.31
CA LEU A 212 13.84 -0.10 -18.55
C LEU A 212 14.08 -0.09 -17.04
N THR A 213 15.15 -0.75 -16.58
CA THR A 213 15.51 -0.72 -15.16
C THR A 213 15.86 0.68 -14.68
N LYS A 214 16.56 1.49 -15.51
CA LYS A 214 16.84 2.90 -15.20
C LYS A 214 15.57 3.75 -15.07
N ILE A 215 14.56 3.49 -15.91
CA ILE A 215 13.25 4.15 -15.79
C ILE A 215 12.57 3.70 -14.48
N ALA A 216 12.57 2.41 -14.20
CA ALA A 216 11.96 1.86 -13.00
C ALA A 216 12.62 2.38 -11.71
N ASP A 217 13.94 2.64 -11.72
CA ASP A 217 14.71 3.19 -10.59
C ASP A 217 14.26 4.60 -10.19
N VAL A 218 13.50 5.30 -11.02
CA VAL A 218 12.90 6.59 -10.64
C VAL A 218 11.69 6.39 -9.73
N PHE A 219 10.95 5.27 -9.90
CA PHE A 219 9.67 5.06 -9.24
C PHE A 219 9.77 4.27 -7.92
N PRO A 220 8.94 4.59 -6.92
CA PRO A 220 9.00 3.95 -5.60
C PRO A 220 8.62 2.46 -5.61
N VAL A 221 7.92 1.99 -6.65
CA VAL A 221 7.49 0.59 -6.81
C VAL A 221 8.68 -0.36 -6.82
N ARG A 222 9.70 -0.05 -7.63
CA ARG A 222 10.93 -0.86 -7.73
C ARG A 222 11.71 -0.88 -6.41
N HIS A 223 11.84 0.27 -5.76
CA HIS A 223 12.53 0.37 -4.48
C HIS A 223 11.83 -0.43 -3.37
N LEU A 224 10.50 -0.47 -3.37
CA LEU A 224 9.74 -1.30 -2.44
C LEU A 224 10.02 -2.79 -2.67
N GLN A 225 10.02 -3.23 -3.93
CA GLN A 225 10.33 -4.62 -4.31
C GLN A 225 11.77 -4.98 -3.92
N GLN A 226 12.75 -4.11 -4.24
CA GLN A 226 14.16 -4.36 -3.92
C GLN A 226 14.43 -4.41 -2.42
N ALA A 227 13.81 -3.52 -1.64
CA ALA A 227 13.95 -3.51 -0.18
C ALA A 227 13.39 -4.80 0.45
N LEU A 228 12.24 -5.28 -0.02
CA LEU A 228 11.69 -6.55 0.41
C LEU A 228 12.54 -7.73 -0.07
N LEU A 229 12.98 -7.75 -1.32
CA LEU A 229 13.84 -8.81 -1.86
C LEU A 229 15.14 -8.91 -1.07
N LYS A 230 15.77 -7.80 -0.70
CA LYS A 230 16.97 -7.79 0.14
C LYS A 230 16.72 -8.45 1.50
N ALA A 231 15.55 -8.21 2.11
CA ALA A 231 15.20 -8.82 3.38
C ALA A 231 14.93 -10.35 3.27
N PHE A 232 14.51 -10.83 2.10
CA PHE A 232 14.31 -12.26 1.82
C PHE A 232 15.55 -12.97 1.31
N ASN A 233 16.57 -12.23 0.86
CA ASN A 233 17.79 -12.80 0.30
C ASN A 233 18.62 -13.48 1.41
N PRO A 234 18.91 -14.80 1.29
CA PRO A 234 19.70 -15.55 2.26
C PRO A 234 21.15 -15.06 2.43
N TYR A 235 21.68 -14.43 1.38
CA TYR A 235 23.04 -13.92 1.37
C TYR A 235 23.18 -12.53 1.97
N THR A 236 22.07 -11.91 2.39
CA THR A 236 22.09 -10.58 3.03
C THR A 236 22.75 -10.64 4.39
N GLN A 237 23.83 -9.87 4.56
CA GLN A 237 24.51 -9.71 5.83
C GLN A 237 23.79 -8.67 6.71
N GLY A 238 23.79 -8.90 8.03
CA GLY A 238 23.19 -7.99 9.01
C GLY A 238 21.66 -8.03 9.07
N ALA A 239 21.04 -6.91 9.42
CA ALA A 239 19.59 -6.79 9.66
C ALA A 239 18.73 -6.68 8.39
N GLY A 240 19.32 -6.66 7.20
CA GLY A 240 18.62 -6.67 5.94
C GLY A 240 17.95 -5.35 5.50
N PHE A 241 18.23 -4.24 6.17
CA PHE A 241 17.69 -2.94 5.80
C PHE A 241 18.28 -2.41 4.48
N ALA A 242 17.43 -1.97 3.58
CA ALA A 242 17.79 -1.33 2.32
C ALA A 242 17.61 0.21 2.44
N TRP A 243 18.48 0.85 3.21
CA TRP A 243 18.34 2.27 3.59
C TRP A 243 18.16 3.20 2.40
N ARG A 244 18.90 2.97 1.30
CA ARG A 244 18.77 3.77 0.07
C ARG A 244 17.34 3.66 -0.49
N ASP A 245 16.83 2.43 -0.59
CA ASP A 245 15.50 2.20 -1.16
C ASP A 245 14.41 2.76 -0.25
N LEU A 246 14.54 2.58 1.08
CA LEU A 246 13.62 3.16 2.05
C LEU A 246 13.61 4.69 2.00
N LEU A 247 14.78 5.32 1.79
CA LEU A 247 14.88 6.78 1.64
C LEU A 247 14.14 7.26 0.38
N VAL A 248 14.32 6.58 -0.75
CA VAL A 248 13.61 6.94 -1.99
C VAL A 248 12.10 6.81 -1.83
N ILE A 249 11.63 5.73 -1.20
CA ILE A 249 10.20 5.54 -0.90
C ILE A 249 9.69 6.67 0.01
N ALA A 250 10.46 7.05 1.04
CA ALA A 250 10.09 8.11 1.96
C ALA A 250 10.03 9.49 1.25
N ILE A 251 10.97 9.79 0.34
CA ILE A 251 10.97 11.02 -0.46
C ILE A 251 9.71 11.08 -1.32
N TRP A 252 9.37 10.01 -2.04
CA TRP A 252 8.15 9.94 -2.83
C TRP A 252 6.89 10.10 -1.97
N GLY A 253 6.88 9.50 -0.77
CA GLY A 253 5.81 9.68 0.22
C GLY A 253 5.67 11.14 0.65
N ALA A 254 6.80 11.82 0.93
CA ALA A 254 6.80 13.24 1.31
C ALA A 254 6.28 14.14 0.17
N VAL A 255 6.71 13.88 -1.07
CA VAL A 255 6.20 14.58 -2.26
C VAL A 255 4.69 14.36 -2.42
N GLY A 256 4.23 13.11 -2.30
CA GLY A 256 2.81 12.77 -2.35
C GLY A 256 2.00 13.49 -1.27
N LEU A 257 2.50 13.50 -0.04
CA LEU A 257 1.87 14.21 1.07
C LEU A 257 1.79 15.72 0.82
N MET A 258 2.86 16.32 0.30
CA MET A 258 2.89 17.74 -0.02
C MET A 258 1.84 18.11 -1.10
N ILE A 259 1.73 17.29 -2.16
CA ILE A 259 0.73 17.49 -3.22
C ILE A 259 -0.67 17.31 -2.62
N ALA A 260 -0.89 16.28 -1.80
CA ALA A 260 -2.16 16.03 -1.14
C ALA A 260 -2.59 17.22 -0.27
N ILE A 261 -1.71 17.76 0.58
CA ILE A 261 -2.03 18.89 1.46
C ILE A 261 -2.39 20.14 0.64
N ARG A 262 -1.68 20.40 -0.46
CA ARG A 262 -1.88 21.62 -1.26
C ARG A 262 -3.08 21.55 -2.19
N ARG A 263 -3.47 20.36 -2.69
CA ARG A 263 -4.45 20.21 -3.78
C ARG A 263 -5.70 19.39 -3.42
N PHE A 264 -5.78 18.83 -2.22
CA PHE A 264 -6.89 17.95 -1.85
C PHE A 264 -8.22 18.73 -1.74
N GLY A 265 -9.16 18.41 -2.63
CA GLY A 265 -10.51 18.97 -2.63
C GLY A 265 -11.52 18.03 -1.95
N TRP A 266 -12.30 18.56 -1.01
CA TRP A 266 -13.32 17.81 -0.25
C TRP A 266 -14.67 17.72 -0.97
N ALA A 267 -14.90 18.59 -1.96
CA ALA A 267 -16.16 18.68 -2.70
C ALA A 267 -16.12 17.81 -3.97
N PRO A 268 -17.29 17.31 -4.43
CA PRO A 268 -17.41 16.72 -5.76
C PRO A 268 -16.94 17.74 -6.80
N ARG A 269 -16.23 17.28 -7.83
CA ARG A 269 -15.92 18.13 -8.97
C ARG A 269 -17.16 18.20 -9.86
N ALA A 270 -17.52 19.41 -10.33
CA ALA A 270 -18.54 19.57 -11.34
C ALA A 270 -18.11 18.80 -12.61
N ARG A 271 -19.05 18.06 -13.17
CA ARG A 271 -18.86 17.40 -14.48
C ARG A 271 -18.79 18.42 -15.59
#